data_65776051b206fcd8ba8c684a5570a915
#
_entry.id   65776051b206fcd8ba8c684a5570a915
#
_cell.length_a   1.000
_cell.length_b   1.000
_cell.length_c   1.000
_cell.angle_alpha   90.00
_cell.angle_beta   90.00
_cell.angle_gamma   90.00
#
_symmetry.space_group_name_H-M   'P 1'
#
loop_
_entity.id
_entity.type
_entity.pdbx_description
1 polymer ?
#
loop_
_entity_poly.entity_id
_entity_poly.type
_entity_poly.pdbx_seq_one_letter_code
_entity_poly.pdbx_strand_id
1 'polypeptide(L)'
;MNDIRLIKIFIAVFFALTIAILIKLIDLTVVNAKSLDTLEISNKPRGIIYDSKMRPLTINIPAYTIYIDTQSVKSDGKEGTDINEGYDRVFGIIGITKERFNDYLKVKRRTIRLAQNLSLDSYNKIREIKNEYGIRSIYGVESYKRFYPYNDIFAHVIGYMNKTETEGYAGLEATYENILSTENDNPKDLILTLDRDIQTIVRNEVLKTVAEKSPQSATFIVSDVETGAIIANYSYPSFDPNSPFEYVNNERLDRSIMSTIYPGSTMKIFAELASMEQGVVNRDERFYCRGYYDYSPQTRIHCDYPHGNIAFDDILKYSCNFAIVTIAERIDRKFFYDYLKKFGFGEKTHVGPYKNEWSGIYHDLNKWHRFSRGYLAIGYDLSVTPMQIASSYLPLLNGGYKVPMHVVDSIYSGGEKISLTNRLKKERIIESQYSQIARVLLRKGVEAGSTGFRANLLNIDVVGKTGTAITEVIRGGADSKPEKYYQSIFVGGFPLENPKVSILVLLEDPQGSGARAAGRVATPLFAQVASQIIPYLGFGDEEIKTINTNEFLSLIPTENISATNIMPDLTKLSLRDALNDISFIVTNNNAKIIIQGEGYVSEFSPQAGSVITNNSTIRLLLQPPKNIDK
;
A
#
# COMPACT_ATOMS: atom_id res chain seq x y z
N MET A 1 22.09 -49.33 -38.13
CA MET A 1 21.17 -50.01 -37.17
C MET A 1 20.73 -49.18 -36.00
N ASN A 2 21.47 -48.14 -35.60
CA ASN A 2 21.10 -47.27 -34.44
C ASN A 2 19.96 -46.28 -34.76
N ASP A 3 19.86 -45.78 -35.99
CA ASP A 3 18.87 -44.74 -36.33
C ASP A 3 17.42 -45.26 -36.33
N ILE A 4 17.21 -46.52 -36.74
CA ILE A 4 15.87 -47.12 -36.73
C ILE A 4 15.37 -47.38 -35.30
N ARG A 5 16.25 -47.65 -34.35
CA ARG A 5 15.91 -47.79 -32.93
C ARG A 5 15.52 -46.44 -32.31
N LEU A 6 16.25 -45.39 -32.63
CA LEU A 6 15.96 -44.03 -32.17
C LEU A 6 14.60 -43.54 -32.69
N ILE A 7 14.30 -43.75 -33.96
CA ILE A 7 13.00 -43.41 -34.57
C ILE A 7 11.84 -44.17 -33.90
N LYS A 8 12.02 -45.47 -33.61
CA LYS A 8 11.00 -46.28 -32.92
C LYS A 8 10.75 -45.78 -31.49
N ILE A 9 11.79 -45.36 -30.76
CA ILE A 9 11.68 -44.78 -29.42
C ILE A 9 10.95 -43.44 -29.50
N PHE A 10 11.28 -42.59 -30.48
CA PHE A 10 10.63 -41.28 -30.66
C PHE A 10 9.14 -41.43 -30.98
N ILE A 11 8.76 -42.37 -31.83
CA ILE A 11 7.38 -42.69 -32.17
C ILE A 11 6.63 -43.23 -30.93
N ALA A 12 7.25 -44.09 -30.13
CA ALA A 12 6.64 -44.63 -28.92
C ALA A 12 6.39 -43.53 -27.84
N VAL A 13 7.37 -42.64 -27.66
CA VAL A 13 7.23 -41.48 -26.71
C VAL A 13 6.17 -40.50 -27.19
N PHE A 14 6.12 -40.22 -28.50
CA PHE A 14 5.10 -39.34 -29.08
C PHE A 14 3.70 -39.93 -28.91
N PHE A 15 3.53 -41.23 -29.13
CA PHE A 15 2.25 -41.94 -28.94
C PHE A 15 1.83 -41.96 -27.45
N ALA A 16 2.77 -42.15 -26.53
CA ALA A 16 2.51 -42.11 -25.09
C ALA A 16 2.09 -40.71 -24.61
N LEU A 17 2.74 -39.65 -25.13
CA LEU A 17 2.36 -38.28 -24.86
C LEU A 17 0.96 -37.91 -25.39
N THR A 18 0.64 -38.38 -26.61
CA THR A 18 -0.67 -38.16 -27.23
C THR A 18 -1.79 -38.85 -26.46
N ILE A 19 -1.55 -40.07 -25.98
CA ILE A 19 -2.47 -40.83 -25.14
C ILE A 19 -2.64 -40.13 -23.77
N ALA A 20 -1.58 -39.62 -23.15
CA ALA A 20 -1.65 -38.88 -21.89
C ALA A 20 -2.44 -37.56 -22.02
N ILE A 21 -2.26 -36.85 -23.14
CA ILE A 21 -3.04 -35.63 -23.46
C ILE A 21 -4.52 -35.97 -23.69
N LEU A 22 -4.82 -37.07 -24.41
CA LEU A 22 -6.18 -37.54 -24.64
C LEU A 22 -6.86 -37.97 -23.35
N ILE A 23 -6.17 -38.66 -22.46
CA ILE A 23 -6.69 -39.06 -21.14
C ILE A 23 -6.97 -37.79 -20.30
N LYS A 24 -6.08 -36.79 -20.34
CA LYS A 24 -6.25 -35.55 -19.63
C LYS A 24 -7.37 -34.68 -20.21
N LEU A 25 -7.57 -34.69 -21.52
CA LEU A 25 -8.70 -34.05 -22.18
C LEU A 25 -10.05 -34.73 -21.85
N ILE A 26 -10.06 -36.07 -21.78
CA ILE A 26 -11.24 -36.83 -21.37
C ILE A 26 -11.53 -36.60 -19.89
N ASP A 27 -10.51 -36.54 -19.03
CA ASP A 27 -10.67 -36.20 -17.61
C ASP A 27 -11.21 -34.78 -17.44
N LEU A 28 -10.67 -33.81 -18.15
CA LEU A 28 -11.16 -32.43 -18.17
C LEU A 28 -12.58 -32.30 -18.73
N THR A 29 -12.96 -33.08 -19.72
CA THR A 29 -14.30 -33.00 -20.34
C THR A 29 -15.35 -33.81 -19.59
N VAL A 30 -15.00 -34.99 -19.07
CA VAL A 30 -15.94 -35.90 -18.40
C VAL A 30 -16.06 -35.61 -16.91
N VAL A 31 -14.95 -35.25 -16.22
CA VAL A 31 -14.98 -34.88 -14.79
C VAL A 31 -15.60 -33.51 -14.60
N ASN A 32 -15.24 -32.52 -15.44
CA ASN A 32 -15.89 -31.21 -15.41
C ASN A 32 -17.35 -31.26 -15.90
N ALA A 33 -17.75 -32.19 -16.79
CA ALA A 33 -19.16 -32.37 -17.16
C ALA A 33 -19.99 -32.98 -16.02
N LYS A 34 -19.40 -33.87 -15.22
CA LYS A 34 -20.09 -34.42 -14.04
C LYS A 34 -20.21 -33.42 -12.88
N SER A 35 -19.25 -32.48 -12.73
CA SER A 35 -19.33 -31.41 -11.73
C SER A 35 -20.30 -30.27 -12.08
N LEU A 36 -20.80 -30.24 -13.32
CA LEU A 36 -21.75 -29.22 -13.80
C LEU A 36 -23.22 -29.60 -13.60
N ASP A 37 -23.54 -30.85 -13.25
CA ASP A 37 -24.92 -31.31 -13.10
C ASP A 37 -25.50 -31.23 -11.67
N THR A 38 -24.66 -30.94 -10.68
CA THR A 38 -25.09 -30.60 -9.33
C THR A 38 -24.45 -29.27 -8.92
N LEU A 39 -25.04 -28.17 -9.37
CA LEU A 39 -24.86 -26.90 -8.65
C LEU A 39 -25.57 -27.10 -7.30
N GLU A 40 -24.88 -27.68 -6.33
CA GLU A 40 -25.28 -27.52 -4.92
C GLU A 40 -25.17 -26.03 -4.60
N ILE A 41 -26.31 -25.38 -4.66
CA ILE A 41 -26.47 -23.99 -4.24
C ILE A 41 -26.29 -24.02 -2.74
N SER A 42 -25.11 -23.62 -2.28
CA SER A 42 -24.90 -23.47 -0.85
C SER A 42 -25.79 -22.33 -0.33
N ASN A 43 -26.78 -22.70 0.48
CA ASN A 43 -27.64 -21.75 1.17
C ASN A 43 -27.03 -21.18 2.44
N LYS A 44 -25.72 -21.38 2.65
CA LYS A 44 -25.01 -20.89 3.83
C LYS A 44 -24.35 -19.55 3.53
N PRO A 45 -24.34 -18.61 4.50
CA PRO A 45 -23.59 -17.37 4.33
C PRO A 45 -22.10 -17.66 4.30
N ARG A 46 -21.35 -16.92 3.49
CA ARG A 46 -19.89 -16.95 3.42
C ARG A 46 -19.28 -16.42 4.72
N GLY A 47 -18.12 -16.91 5.14
CA GLY A 47 -17.37 -16.40 6.29
C GLY A 47 -17.16 -14.88 6.23
N ILE A 48 -17.25 -14.22 7.37
CA ILE A 48 -17.10 -12.77 7.49
C ILE A 48 -15.60 -12.42 7.65
N ILE A 49 -15.20 -11.30 7.07
CA ILE A 49 -13.87 -10.73 7.28
C ILE A 49 -14.02 -9.55 8.24
N TYR A 50 -13.29 -9.61 9.36
CA TYR A 50 -13.30 -8.60 10.41
C TYR A 50 -11.97 -7.83 10.43
N ASP A 51 -12.01 -6.59 10.93
CA ASP A 51 -10.81 -5.85 11.29
C ASP A 51 -10.22 -6.33 12.63
N SER A 52 -9.12 -5.73 13.06
CA SER A 52 -8.41 -6.07 14.31
C SER A 52 -9.26 -5.90 15.59
N LYS A 53 -10.34 -5.11 15.51
CA LYS A 53 -11.30 -4.84 16.60
C LYS A 53 -12.63 -5.58 16.44
N MET A 54 -12.66 -6.66 15.65
CA MET A 54 -13.86 -7.47 15.39
C MET A 54 -15.02 -6.69 14.75
N ARG A 55 -14.73 -5.65 13.98
CA ARG A 55 -15.74 -4.92 13.22
C ARG A 55 -15.84 -5.52 11.81
N PRO A 56 -17.04 -5.89 11.32
CA PRO A 56 -17.19 -6.58 10.05
C PRO A 56 -16.81 -5.66 8.89
N LEU A 57 -15.87 -6.11 8.06
CA LEU A 57 -15.46 -5.45 6.81
C LEU A 57 -16.23 -5.98 5.61
N THR A 58 -16.86 -7.14 5.77
CA THR A 58 -17.74 -7.75 4.78
C THR A 58 -18.99 -8.27 5.46
N ILE A 59 -20.12 -8.28 4.75
CA ILE A 59 -21.38 -8.87 5.22
C ILE A 59 -22.05 -9.69 4.12
N ASN A 60 -22.96 -10.56 4.51
CA ASN A 60 -23.78 -11.35 3.59
C ASN A 60 -25.23 -10.84 3.67
N ILE A 61 -25.74 -10.25 2.59
CA ILE A 61 -27.11 -9.75 2.50
C ILE A 61 -27.99 -10.88 1.99
N PRO A 62 -29.08 -11.25 2.68
CA PRO A 62 -30.04 -12.23 2.17
C PRO A 62 -30.56 -11.81 0.80
N ALA A 63 -30.56 -12.73 -0.14
CA ALA A 63 -30.96 -12.53 -1.53
C ALA A 63 -31.65 -13.80 -2.07
N TYR A 64 -32.13 -13.72 -3.30
CA TYR A 64 -32.74 -14.84 -4.02
C TYR A 64 -32.08 -15.02 -5.37
N THR A 65 -31.77 -16.27 -5.70
CA THR A 65 -31.36 -16.68 -7.04
C THR A 65 -32.52 -17.37 -7.74
N ILE A 66 -32.85 -16.91 -8.94
CA ILE A 66 -33.98 -17.39 -9.72
C ILE A 66 -33.53 -18.42 -10.73
N TYR A 67 -34.16 -19.55 -10.74
CA TYR A 67 -33.91 -20.66 -11.64
C TYR A 67 -35.16 -20.99 -12.46
N ILE A 68 -34.94 -21.65 -13.60
CA ILE A 68 -36.01 -22.31 -14.38
C ILE A 68 -35.72 -23.81 -14.49
N ASP A 69 -36.77 -24.61 -14.31
CA ASP A 69 -36.80 -26.01 -14.74
C ASP A 69 -37.39 -26.07 -16.16
N THR A 70 -36.51 -26.28 -17.13
CA THR A 70 -36.88 -26.26 -18.56
C THR A 70 -37.86 -27.37 -18.95
N GLN A 71 -37.91 -28.45 -18.18
CA GLN A 71 -38.88 -29.55 -18.43
C GLN A 71 -40.29 -29.19 -17.97
N SER A 72 -40.40 -28.35 -16.95
CA SER A 72 -41.67 -27.95 -16.37
C SER A 72 -42.38 -26.82 -17.12
N VAL A 73 -41.70 -26.14 -18.05
CA VAL A 73 -42.25 -25.00 -18.82
C VAL A 73 -43.53 -25.36 -19.55
N LYS A 74 -43.67 -26.58 -20.08
CA LYS A 74 -44.86 -27.05 -20.76
C LYS A 74 -46.08 -27.21 -19.85
N SER A 75 -45.88 -27.25 -18.54
CA SER A 75 -46.93 -27.35 -17.52
C SER A 75 -47.32 -26.02 -16.92
N ASP A 76 -46.72 -24.93 -17.39
CA ASP A 76 -47.03 -23.58 -16.92
C ASP A 76 -48.33 -23.09 -17.59
N GLY A 77 -49.04 -22.28 -16.85
CA GLY A 77 -50.29 -21.66 -17.27
C GLY A 77 -51.45 -21.92 -16.31
N LYS A 78 -52.40 -21.02 -16.29
CA LYS A 78 -53.63 -21.08 -15.52
C LYS A 78 -54.77 -20.68 -16.42
N GLU A 79 -55.90 -21.37 -16.29
CA GLU A 79 -57.09 -21.07 -17.08
C GLU A 79 -57.50 -19.61 -16.93
N GLY A 80 -57.74 -18.94 -18.06
CA GLY A 80 -58.10 -17.52 -18.11
C GLY A 80 -56.96 -16.52 -18.03
N THR A 81 -55.68 -16.96 -18.09
CA THR A 81 -54.52 -16.06 -18.10
C THR A 81 -53.62 -16.25 -19.34
N ASP A 82 -52.98 -15.18 -19.80
CA ASP A 82 -51.94 -15.27 -20.84
C ASP A 82 -50.57 -15.53 -20.20
N ILE A 83 -50.08 -16.74 -20.33
CA ILE A 83 -48.78 -17.16 -19.78
C ILE A 83 -47.61 -16.33 -20.30
N ASN A 84 -47.69 -15.82 -21.55
CA ASN A 84 -46.64 -15.00 -22.11
C ASN A 84 -46.53 -13.65 -21.39
N GLU A 85 -47.66 -13.04 -21.05
CA GLU A 85 -47.70 -11.82 -20.22
C GLU A 85 -47.08 -12.08 -18.85
N GLY A 86 -47.39 -13.22 -18.23
CA GLY A 86 -46.78 -13.63 -16.96
C GLY A 86 -45.27 -13.74 -17.04
N TYR A 87 -44.73 -14.36 -18.08
CA TYR A 87 -43.31 -14.42 -18.31
C TYR A 87 -42.68 -13.03 -18.56
N ASP A 88 -43.31 -12.20 -19.40
CA ASP A 88 -42.80 -10.86 -19.71
C ASP A 88 -42.72 -9.98 -18.44
N ARG A 89 -43.69 -10.08 -17.54
CA ARG A 89 -43.67 -9.41 -16.23
C ARG A 89 -42.52 -9.91 -15.34
N VAL A 90 -42.28 -11.23 -15.28
CA VAL A 90 -41.17 -11.81 -14.55
C VAL A 90 -39.85 -11.35 -15.16
N PHE A 91 -39.72 -11.38 -16.50
CA PHE A 91 -38.50 -10.97 -17.20
C PHE A 91 -38.17 -9.49 -16.99
N GLY A 92 -39.21 -8.63 -16.91
CA GLY A 92 -39.04 -7.23 -16.56
C GLY A 92 -38.39 -7.01 -15.17
N ILE A 93 -38.70 -7.88 -14.20
CA ILE A 93 -38.11 -7.81 -12.85
C ILE A 93 -36.65 -8.32 -12.84
N ILE A 94 -36.37 -9.41 -13.57
CA ILE A 94 -35.05 -10.05 -13.55
C ILE A 94 -34.10 -9.53 -14.63
N GLY A 95 -34.55 -8.63 -15.50
CA GLY A 95 -33.72 -7.97 -16.51
C GLY A 95 -33.27 -8.89 -17.65
N ILE A 96 -34.08 -9.89 -18.05
CA ILE A 96 -33.76 -10.73 -19.21
C ILE A 96 -34.77 -10.47 -20.36
N THR A 97 -34.28 -10.68 -21.59
CA THR A 97 -35.17 -10.59 -22.77
C THR A 97 -35.79 -11.93 -23.12
N LYS A 98 -36.89 -11.87 -23.84
CA LYS A 98 -37.60 -13.07 -24.33
C LYS A 98 -36.75 -13.92 -25.27
N GLU A 99 -35.88 -13.28 -26.06
CA GLU A 99 -34.91 -13.95 -26.94
C GLU A 99 -33.93 -14.78 -26.11
N ARG A 100 -33.36 -14.18 -25.08
CA ARG A 100 -32.40 -14.84 -24.16
C ARG A 100 -33.06 -16.00 -23.41
N PHE A 101 -34.30 -15.82 -22.99
CA PHE A 101 -35.09 -16.91 -22.39
C PHE A 101 -35.29 -18.08 -23.36
N ASN A 102 -35.65 -17.82 -24.63
CA ASN A 102 -35.82 -18.83 -25.66
C ASN A 102 -34.49 -19.56 -25.95
N ASP A 103 -33.36 -18.85 -25.87
CA ASP A 103 -32.05 -19.49 -26.00
C ASP A 103 -31.73 -20.43 -24.84
N TYR A 104 -32.13 -20.08 -23.63
CA TYR A 104 -32.02 -20.97 -22.48
C TYR A 104 -32.81 -22.25 -22.66
N LEU A 105 -33.99 -22.20 -23.24
CA LEU A 105 -34.84 -23.39 -23.50
C LEU A 105 -34.23 -24.33 -24.56
N LYS A 106 -33.34 -23.83 -25.43
CA LYS A 106 -32.61 -24.67 -26.43
C LYS A 106 -31.49 -25.46 -25.80
N VAL A 107 -31.00 -25.06 -24.62
CA VAL A 107 -29.89 -25.73 -23.92
C VAL A 107 -30.42 -27.02 -23.30
N LYS A 108 -29.71 -28.14 -23.50
CA LYS A 108 -30.07 -29.45 -22.93
C LYS A 108 -29.70 -29.51 -21.42
N ARG A 109 -30.16 -28.57 -20.64
CA ARG A 109 -30.03 -28.55 -19.17
C ARG A 109 -31.40 -28.41 -18.54
N ARG A 110 -31.67 -29.20 -17.51
CA ARG A 110 -32.92 -29.14 -16.79
C ARG A 110 -33.07 -27.85 -15.99
N THR A 111 -32.02 -27.49 -15.24
CA THR A 111 -32.05 -26.30 -14.38
C THR A 111 -31.10 -25.24 -14.95
N ILE A 112 -31.61 -24.03 -15.16
CA ILE A 112 -30.83 -22.88 -15.65
C ILE A 112 -31.08 -21.72 -14.71
N ARG A 113 -29.99 -21.04 -14.31
CA ARG A 113 -30.05 -19.80 -13.52
C ARG A 113 -30.46 -18.64 -14.42
N LEU A 114 -31.57 -17.99 -14.12
CA LEU A 114 -32.07 -16.82 -14.85
C LEU A 114 -31.50 -15.50 -14.30
N ALA A 115 -31.48 -15.36 -12.98
CA ALA A 115 -30.96 -14.17 -12.29
C ALA A 115 -30.45 -14.52 -10.90
N GLN A 116 -29.63 -13.66 -10.33
CA GLN A 116 -29.08 -13.79 -8.98
C GLN A 116 -29.17 -12.46 -8.22
N ASN A 117 -29.02 -12.52 -6.90
CA ASN A 117 -28.95 -11.34 -6.02
C ASN A 117 -30.24 -10.50 -6.01
N LEU A 118 -31.38 -11.12 -6.22
CA LEU A 118 -32.65 -10.41 -6.11
C LEU A 118 -32.98 -10.13 -4.65
N SER A 119 -33.51 -8.94 -4.39
CA SER A 119 -34.08 -8.60 -3.09
C SER A 119 -35.29 -9.43 -2.76
N LEU A 120 -35.62 -9.56 -1.47
CA LEU A 120 -36.87 -10.20 -1.02
C LEU A 120 -38.11 -9.55 -1.65
N ASP A 121 -38.12 -8.22 -1.82
CA ASP A 121 -39.22 -7.50 -2.46
C ASP A 121 -39.40 -7.94 -3.92
N SER A 122 -38.31 -7.97 -4.69
CA SER A 122 -38.32 -8.44 -6.08
C SER A 122 -38.77 -9.90 -6.19
N TYR A 123 -38.32 -10.76 -5.27
CA TYR A 123 -38.71 -12.15 -5.23
C TYR A 123 -40.22 -12.31 -4.89
N ASN A 124 -40.73 -11.54 -3.93
CA ASN A 124 -42.14 -11.56 -3.58
C ASN A 124 -43.02 -11.15 -4.78
N LYS A 125 -42.66 -10.11 -5.53
CA LYS A 125 -43.33 -9.71 -6.77
C LYS A 125 -43.34 -10.85 -7.80
N ILE A 126 -42.20 -11.52 -7.98
CA ILE A 126 -42.15 -12.70 -8.87
C ILE A 126 -43.07 -13.80 -8.37
N ARG A 127 -43.13 -14.07 -7.07
CA ARG A 127 -44.00 -15.08 -6.46
C ARG A 127 -45.51 -14.77 -6.67
N GLU A 128 -45.88 -13.50 -6.57
CA GLU A 128 -47.26 -13.04 -6.87
C GLU A 128 -47.61 -13.28 -8.33
N ILE A 129 -46.76 -12.86 -9.28
CA ILE A 129 -46.97 -13.09 -10.72
C ILE A 129 -47.06 -14.59 -11.03
N LYS A 130 -46.18 -15.40 -10.47
CA LYS A 130 -46.20 -16.85 -10.65
C LYS A 130 -47.52 -17.47 -10.20
N ASN A 131 -48.05 -17.04 -9.08
CA ASN A 131 -49.32 -17.52 -8.56
C ASN A 131 -50.53 -17.04 -9.42
N GLU A 132 -50.45 -15.81 -9.90
CA GLU A 132 -51.46 -15.21 -10.79
C GLU A 132 -51.56 -15.97 -12.12
N TYR A 133 -50.42 -16.22 -12.78
CA TYR A 133 -50.34 -16.81 -14.12
C TYR A 133 -50.10 -18.33 -14.14
N GLY A 134 -49.94 -18.96 -12.98
CA GLY A 134 -49.68 -20.40 -12.88
C GLY A 134 -48.30 -20.85 -13.37
N ILE A 135 -47.25 -20.02 -13.18
CA ILE A 135 -45.88 -20.34 -13.56
C ILE A 135 -45.27 -21.24 -12.49
N ARG A 136 -45.02 -22.50 -12.83
CA ARG A 136 -44.40 -23.50 -11.93
C ARG A 136 -42.92 -23.71 -12.24
N SER A 137 -42.52 -23.52 -13.50
CA SER A 137 -41.17 -23.77 -13.99
C SER A 137 -40.11 -22.84 -13.38
N ILE A 138 -40.48 -21.60 -13.01
CA ILE A 138 -39.59 -20.63 -12.39
C ILE A 138 -39.69 -20.74 -10.87
N TYR A 139 -38.54 -20.84 -10.19
CA TYR A 139 -38.49 -20.89 -8.73
C TYR A 139 -37.28 -20.10 -8.20
N GLY A 140 -37.41 -19.58 -6.99
CA GLY A 140 -36.36 -18.89 -6.29
C GLY A 140 -35.76 -19.76 -5.19
N VAL A 141 -34.46 -19.68 -5.05
CA VAL A 141 -33.70 -20.31 -3.96
C VAL A 141 -33.07 -19.21 -3.14
N GLU A 142 -33.19 -19.31 -1.83
CA GLU A 142 -32.48 -18.40 -0.92
C GLU A 142 -31.00 -18.47 -1.16
N SER A 143 -30.37 -17.33 -1.18
CA SER A 143 -28.94 -17.15 -1.39
C SER A 143 -28.46 -15.94 -0.61
N TYR A 144 -27.17 -15.66 -0.68
CA TYR A 144 -26.59 -14.49 -0.04
C TYR A 144 -25.76 -13.72 -1.06
N LYS A 145 -25.96 -12.39 -1.09
CA LYS A 145 -25.11 -11.48 -1.81
C LYS A 145 -23.96 -11.02 -0.91
N ARG A 146 -22.72 -11.13 -1.39
CA ARG A 146 -21.57 -10.54 -0.70
C ARG A 146 -21.63 -9.03 -0.81
N PHE A 147 -21.42 -8.32 0.31
CA PHE A 147 -21.44 -6.86 0.35
C PHE A 147 -20.28 -6.29 1.16
N TYR A 148 -19.70 -5.22 0.65
CA TYR A 148 -18.53 -4.55 1.20
C TYR A 148 -18.93 -3.13 1.65
N PRO A 149 -19.26 -2.93 2.94
CA PRO A 149 -19.90 -1.69 3.43
C PRO A 149 -18.98 -0.47 3.39
N TYR A 150 -17.67 -0.67 3.23
CA TYR A 150 -16.68 0.40 3.22
C TYR A 150 -16.16 0.76 1.81
N ASN A 151 -16.82 0.27 0.76
CA ASN A 151 -16.50 0.54 -0.64
C ASN A 151 -14.98 0.40 -0.91
N ASP A 152 -14.31 1.45 -1.38
CA ASP A 152 -12.93 1.44 -1.84
C ASP A 152 -11.86 1.34 -0.72
N ILE A 153 -12.24 1.52 0.56
CA ILE A 153 -11.28 1.65 1.68
C ILE A 153 -10.40 0.41 1.84
N PHE A 154 -10.97 -0.78 1.68
CA PHE A 154 -10.28 -2.06 1.86
C PHE A 154 -10.18 -2.88 0.58
N ALA A 155 -10.60 -2.32 -0.57
CA ALA A 155 -10.86 -3.05 -1.80
C ALA A 155 -9.66 -3.91 -2.27
N HIS A 156 -8.46 -3.36 -2.25
CA HIS A 156 -7.27 -4.08 -2.73
C HIS A 156 -6.86 -5.24 -1.83
N VAL A 157 -7.01 -5.09 -0.52
CA VAL A 157 -6.63 -6.14 0.45
C VAL A 157 -7.71 -7.23 0.51
N ILE A 158 -8.96 -6.84 0.75
CA ILE A 158 -10.07 -7.79 0.84
C ILE A 158 -10.32 -8.46 -0.50
N GLY A 159 -10.25 -7.70 -1.59
CA GLY A 159 -10.61 -8.18 -2.92
C GLY A 159 -12.11 -8.20 -3.15
N TYR A 160 -12.56 -9.08 -4.03
CA TYR A 160 -13.96 -9.16 -4.47
C TYR A 160 -14.30 -10.54 -5.03
N MET A 161 -15.61 -10.80 -5.16
CA MET A 161 -16.15 -12.03 -5.74
C MET A 161 -16.10 -12.01 -7.27
N ASN A 162 -16.13 -13.19 -7.89
CA ASN A 162 -16.30 -13.30 -9.33
C ASN A 162 -17.70 -12.78 -9.78
N LYS A 163 -17.89 -12.65 -11.09
CA LYS A 163 -19.18 -12.15 -11.66
C LYS A 163 -20.40 -12.98 -11.27
N THR A 164 -20.19 -14.23 -10.91
CA THR A 164 -21.27 -15.16 -10.52
C THR A 164 -21.43 -15.26 -9.01
N GLU A 165 -20.60 -14.52 -8.25
CA GLU A 165 -20.56 -14.52 -6.78
C GLU A 165 -20.45 -15.91 -6.15
N THR A 166 -19.83 -16.85 -6.88
CA THR A 166 -19.65 -18.23 -6.42
C THR A 166 -18.34 -18.44 -5.70
N GLU A 167 -17.31 -17.66 -6.04
CA GLU A 167 -15.96 -17.76 -5.48
C GLU A 167 -15.28 -16.39 -5.42
N GLY A 168 -14.31 -16.25 -4.52
CA GLY A 168 -13.44 -15.07 -4.46
C GLY A 168 -12.55 -14.98 -5.69
N TYR A 169 -12.51 -13.79 -6.31
CA TYR A 169 -11.73 -13.55 -7.52
C TYR A 169 -10.37 -12.93 -7.25
N ALA A 170 -10.27 -12.05 -6.26
CA ALA A 170 -9.05 -11.34 -5.93
C ALA A 170 -8.91 -11.16 -4.41
N GLY A 171 -7.73 -10.71 -3.97
CA GLY A 171 -7.44 -10.38 -2.57
C GLY A 171 -7.61 -11.55 -1.61
N LEU A 172 -8.01 -11.25 -0.38
CA LEU A 172 -8.25 -12.25 0.67
C LEU A 172 -9.44 -13.14 0.34
N GLU A 173 -10.46 -12.61 -0.36
CA GLU A 173 -11.60 -13.42 -0.81
C GLU A 173 -11.14 -14.62 -1.66
N ALA A 174 -10.22 -14.41 -2.61
CA ALA A 174 -9.67 -15.49 -3.43
C ALA A 174 -8.62 -16.34 -2.70
N THR A 175 -7.82 -15.71 -1.86
CA THR A 175 -6.71 -16.36 -1.17
C THR A 175 -7.17 -17.35 -0.11
N TYR A 176 -8.23 -16.97 0.62
CA TYR A 176 -8.83 -17.76 1.68
C TYR A 176 -10.17 -18.39 1.28
N GLU A 177 -10.35 -18.66 -0.05
CA GLU A 177 -11.57 -19.28 -0.60
C GLU A 177 -11.98 -20.53 0.19
N ASN A 178 -11.06 -21.47 0.42
CA ASN A 178 -11.30 -22.72 1.14
C ASN A 178 -11.62 -22.55 2.64
N ILE A 179 -11.50 -21.35 3.18
CA ILE A 179 -11.89 -21.03 4.57
C ILE A 179 -13.22 -20.29 4.60
N LEU A 180 -13.35 -19.30 3.71
CA LEU A 180 -14.52 -18.43 3.63
C LEU A 180 -15.70 -19.08 2.89
N SER A 181 -15.43 -20.01 1.98
CA SER A 181 -16.43 -20.56 1.07
C SER A 181 -17.51 -21.34 1.78
N THR A 182 -18.69 -21.23 1.24
CA THR A 182 -19.90 -21.96 1.64
C THR A 182 -19.91 -23.42 1.16
N GLU A 183 -18.99 -23.81 0.26
CA GLU A 183 -18.82 -25.21 -0.15
C GLU A 183 -18.32 -26.08 1.01
N ASN A 184 -17.69 -25.46 2.01
CA ASN A 184 -17.34 -26.14 3.25
C ASN A 184 -18.58 -26.25 4.16
N ASP A 185 -18.72 -27.36 4.85
CA ASP A 185 -19.83 -27.57 5.79
C ASP A 185 -19.89 -26.53 6.91
N ASN A 186 -18.79 -25.85 7.17
CA ASN A 186 -18.66 -24.82 8.20
C ASN A 186 -17.75 -23.68 7.73
N PRO A 187 -18.27 -22.65 7.03
CA PRO A 187 -17.49 -21.45 6.67
C PRO A 187 -16.92 -20.78 7.93
N LYS A 188 -15.67 -20.32 7.85
CA LYS A 188 -14.97 -19.68 8.97
C LYS A 188 -14.70 -18.24 8.65
N ASP A 189 -14.61 -17.42 9.69
CA ASP A 189 -14.33 -16.00 9.58
C ASP A 189 -12.83 -15.72 9.63
N LEU A 190 -12.42 -14.57 9.09
CA LEU A 190 -11.06 -14.05 9.20
C LEU A 190 -11.03 -12.81 10.09
N ILE A 191 -10.03 -12.73 10.95
CA ILE A 191 -9.70 -11.52 11.70
C ILE A 191 -8.41 -10.98 11.11
N LEU A 192 -8.45 -9.72 10.64
CA LEU A 192 -7.31 -9.05 10.06
C LEU A 192 -6.53 -8.26 11.10
N THR A 193 -5.30 -7.89 10.75
CA THR A 193 -4.49 -6.93 11.52
C THR A 193 -4.85 -5.48 11.20
N LEU A 194 -5.59 -5.24 10.10
CA LEU A 194 -6.03 -3.90 9.68
C LEU A 194 -6.92 -3.26 10.76
N ASP A 195 -6.70 -1.99 11.02
CA ASP A 195 -7.60 -1.14 11.81
C ASP A 195 -8.43 -0.26 10.89
N ARG A 196 -9.77 -0.37 10.99
CA ARG A 196 -10.69 0.37 10.12
C ARG A 196 -10.51 1.89 10.21
N ASP A 197 -10.29 2.40 11.40
CA ASP A 197 -10.23 3.86 11.59
C ASP A 197 -8.91 4.42 11.06
N ILE A 198 -7.78 3.71 11.29
CA ILE A 198 -6.48 4.06 10.71
C ILE A 198 -6.51 3.97 9.18
N GLN A 199 -7.09 2.90 8.64
CA GLN A 199 -7.26 2.75 7.19
C GLN A 199 -8.08 3.89 6.58
N THR A 200 -9.14 4.33 7.29
CA THR A 200 -9.98 5.45 6.86
C THR A 200 -9.21 6.78 6.90
N ILE A 201 -8.42 7.03 7.93
CA ILE A 201 -7.52 8.19 8.01
C ILE A 201 -6.56 8.19 6.83
N VAL A 202 -5.88 7.07 6.59
CA VAL A 202 -4.93 6.92 5.46
C VAL A 202 -5.60 7.23 4.13
N ARG A 203 -6.73 6.60 3.84
CA ARG A 203 -7.48 6.83 2.61
C ARG A 203 -7.84 8.30 2.42
N ASN A 204 -8.37 8.95 3.45
CA ASN A 204 -8.80 10.33 3.37
C ASN A 204 -7.64 11.29 3.11
N GLU A 205 -6.50 11.14 3.80
CA GLU A 205 -5.32 11.99 3.59
C GLU A 205 -4.66 11.71 2.22
N VAL A 206 -4.65 10.46 1.75
CA VAL A 206 -4.20 10.14 0.38
C VAL A 206 -5.08 10.85 -0.64
N LEU A 207 -6.41 10.80 -0.51
CA LEU A 207 -7.31 11.45 -1.46
C LEU A 207 -7.21 12.98 -1.45
N LYS A 208 -6.97 13.62 -0.31
CA LYS A 208 -6.65 15.04 -0.24
C LYS A 208 -5.37 15.36 -1.03
N THR A 209 -4.31 14.55 -0.83
CA THR A 209 -3.06 14.70 -1.56
C THR A 209 -3.24 14.45 -3.07
N VAL A 210 -4.09 13.49 -3.45
CA VAL A 210 -4.45 13.25 -4.86
C VAL A 210 -5.13 14.47 -5.47
N ALA A 211 -6.08 15.08 -4.77
CA ALA A 211 -6.76 16.28 -5.25
C ALA A 211 -5.79 17.47 -5.44
N GLU A 212 -4.79 17.60 -4.56
CA GLU A 212 -3.82 18.71 -4.60
C GLU A 212 -2.67 18.48 -5.59
N LYS A 213 -2.19 17.26 -5.72
CA LYS A 213 -0.94 16.92 -6.43
C LYS A 213 -1.15 16.05 -7.66
N SER A 214 -2.36 15.57 -7.89
CA SER A 214 -2.74 14.74 -9.06
C SER A 214 -1.68 13.68 -9.41
N PRO A 215 -1.22 12.84 -8.45
CA PRO A 215 -0.29 11.77 -8.76
C PRO A 215 -0.98 10.73 -9.63
N GLN A 216 -0.22 10.04 -10.46
CA GLN A 216 -0.75 8.92 -11.24
C GLN A 216 -1.19 7.77 -10.34
N SER A 217 -0.44 7.53 -9.26
CA SER A 217 -0.78 6.55 -8.25
C SER A 217 -0.22 6.91 -6.88
N ALA A 218 -0.77 6.30 -5.83
CA ALA A 218 -0.25 6.38 -4.47
C ALA A 218 -0.34 5.02 -3.77
N THR A 219 0.64 4.75 -2.91
CA THR A 219 0.63 3.59 -1.99
C THR A 219 0.99 4.06 -0.60
N PHE A 220 0.22 3.64 0.37
CA PHE A 220 0.44 3.97 1.78
C PHE A 220 0.34 2.70 2.62
N ILE A 221 1.38 2.40 3.40
CA ILE A 221 1.46 1.21 4.26
C ILE A 221 1.79 1.66 5.68
N VAL A 222 1.01 1.20 6.65
CA VAL A 222 1.27 1.35 8.08
C VAL A 222 1.46 -0.03 8.68
N SER A 223 2.54 -0.24 9.40
CA SER A 223 2.85 -1.54 10.01
C SER A 223 3.35 -1.42 11.44
N ASP A 224 3.06 -2.41 12.24
CA ASP A 224 3.66 -2.62 13.56
C ASP A 224 5.10 -3.09 13.41
N VAL A 225 6.02 -2.39 14.06
CA VAL A 225 7.47 -2.62 13.91
C VAL A 225 7.92 -3.92 14.56
N GLU A 226 7.26 -4.35 15.63
CA GLU A 226 7.65 -5.51 16.42
C GLU A 226 7.13 -6.81 15.83
N THR A 227 5.91 -6.79 15.32
CA THR A 227 5.19 -7.99 14.86
C THR A 227 5.18 -8.15 13.35
N GLY A 228 5.34 -7.05 12.60
CA GLY A 228 5.14 -7.02 11.15
C GLY A 228 3.66 -7.00 10.73
N ALA A 229 2.74 -6.84 11.68
CA ALA A 229 1.31 -6.71 11.39
C ALA A 229 1.04 -5.46 10.54
N ILE A 230 0.30 -5.61 9.45
CA ILE A 230 -0.13 -4.49 8.61
C ILE A 230 -1.37 -3.87 9.25
N ILE A 231 -1.25 -2.63 9.71
CA ILE A 231 -2.33 -1.88 10.36
C ILE A 231 -3.20 -1.17 9.32
N ALA A 232 -2.58 -0.69 8.23
CA ALA A 232 -3.27 -0.14 7.07
C ALA A 232 -2.47 -0.37 5.79
N ASN A 233 -3.18 -0.60 4.67
CA ASN A 233 -2.61 -0.70 3.32
C ASN A 233 -3.61 -0.14 2.31
N TYR A 234 -3.28 1.01 1.70
CA TYR A 234 -4.13 1.67 0.73
C TYR A 234 -3.37 1.97 -0.57
N SER A 235 -3.99 1.61 -1.69
CA SER A 235 -3.52 1.91 -3.04
C SER A 235 -4.50 2.83 -3.75
N TYR A 236 -3.99 3.82 -4.51
CA TYR A 236 -4.75 4.70 -5.41
C TYR A 236 -4.18 4.59 -6.84
N PRO A 237 -5.01 4.61 -7.89
CA PRO A 237 -6.48 4.63 -7.88
C PRO A 237 -7.07 3.37 -7.26
N SER A 238 -8.30 3.50 -6.74
CA SER A 238 -9.03 2.42 -6.09
C SER A 238 -10.37 2.15 -6.79
N PHE A 239 -11.11 1.16 -6.33
CA PHE A 239 -12.34 0.68 -6.94
C PHE A 239 -13.38 0.27 -5.88
N ASP A 240 -14.66 0.23 -6.26
CA ASP A 240 -15.70 -0.33 -5.39
C ASP A 240 -15.80 -1.86 -5.60
N PRO A 241 -15.50 -2.68 -4.57
CA PRO A 241 -15.59 -4.13 -4.66
C PRO A 241 -17.03 -4.66 -4.80
N ASN A 242 -18.05 -3.81 -4.63
CA ASN A 242 -19.45 -4.17 -4.92
C ASN A 242 -19.75 -4.14 -6.43
N SER A 243 -18.95 -3.41 -7.24
CA SER A 243 -19.05 -3.35 -8.70
C SER A 243 -17.69 -3.42 -9.40
N PRO A 244 -16.82 -4.41 -9.10
CA PRO A 244 -15.40 -4.39 -9.46
C PRO A 244 -15.15 -4.46 -10.96
N PHE A 245 -16.10 -4.95 -11.74
CA PHE A 245 -15.98 -5.13 -13.19
C PHE A 245 -16.32 -3.88 -13.99
N GLU A 246 -16.76 -2.80 -13.33
CA GLU A 246 -16.93 -1.47 -13.90
C GLU A 246 -15.60 -0.71 -13.99
N TYR A 247 -14.58 -1.18 -13.26
CA TYR A 247 -13.25 -0.58 -13.16
C TYR A 247 -12.23 -1.30 -14.03
N VAL A 248 -11.23 -0.57 -14.53
CA VAL A 248 -10.13 -1.15 -15.32
C VAL A 248 -9.12 -1.87 -14.42
N ASN A 249 -8.30 -2.75 -15.02
CA ASN A 249 -7.32 -3.54 -14.27
C ASN A 249 -6.35 -2.68 -13.44
N ASN A 250 -6.00 -1.49 -13.95
CA ASN A 250 -5.08 -0.59 -13.26
C ASN A 250 -5.63 -0.06 -11.93
N GLU A 251 -6.95 0.13 -11.82
CA GLU A 251 -7.61 0.57 -10.57
C GLU A 251 -7.71 -0.57 -9.56
N ARG A 252 -7.79 -1.82 -10.04
CA ARG A 252 -7.89 -3.03 -9.20
C ARG A 252 -6.54 -3.60 -8.77
N LEU A 253 -5.44 -2.97 -9.19
CA LEU A 253 -4.10 -3.42 -8.88
C LEU A 253 -3.70 -3.04 -7.45
N ASP A 254 -3.41 -4.02 -6.58
CA ASP A 254 -2.76 -3.74 -5.29
C ASP A 254 -1.28 -3.39 -5.53
N ARG A 255 -1.02 -2.09 -5.57
CA ARG A 255 0.30 -1.56 -5.86
C ARG A 255 1.32 -1.87 -4.79
N SER A 256 0.88 -2.14 -3.58
CA SER A 256 1.80 -2.46 -2.49
C SER A 256 2.63 -3.72 -2.77
N ILE A 257 2.06 -4.69 -3.49
CA ILE A 257 2.65 -6.02 -3.76
C ILE A 257 2.76 -6.37 -5.25
N MET A 258 2.05 -5.65 -6.13
CA MET A 258 1.93 -5.98 -7.56
C MET A 258 2.49 -4.88 -8.48
N SER A 259 3.17 -3.89 -7.95
CA SER A 259 3.89 -2.85 -8.68
C SER A 259 5.32 -2.81 -8.21
N THR A 260 6.26 -2.54 -9.11
CA THR A 260 7.67 -2.35 -8.76
C THR A 260 8.14 -0.96 -9.09
N ILE A 261 9.02 -0.45 -8.25
CA ILE A 261 9.59 0.88 -8.31
C ILE A 261 11.10 0.83 -8.10
N TYR A 262 11.79 1.91 -8.46
CA TYR A 262 13.15 2.14 -8.02
C TYR A 262 13.14 2.77 -6.64
N PRO A 263 13.74 2.14 -5.61
CA PRO A 263 13.68 2.63 -4.24
C PRO A 263 14.46 3.93 -4.02
N GLY A 264 15.38 4.29 -4.93
CA GLY A 264 16.17 5.50 -4.85
C GLY A 264 16.95 5.60 -3.53
N SER A 265 17.06 6.80 -3.00
CA SER A 265 17.86 7.08 -1.80
C SER A 265 17.40 6.38 -0.52
N THR A 266 16.28 5.63 -0.52
CA THR A 266 15.93 4.78 0.63
C THR A 266 16.89 3.61 0.81
N MET A 267 17.67 3.27 -0.23
CA MET A 267 18.69 2.21 -0.15
C MET A 267 19.97 2.61 0.58
N LYS A 268 20.24 3.90 0.76
CA LYS A 268 21.52 4.38 1.30
C LYS A 268 21.84 3.84 2.68
N ILE A 269 20.85 3.73 3.55
CA ILE A 269 21.03 3.21 4.91
C ILE A 269 21.61 1.77 4.91
N PHE A 270 21.22 0.93 3.93
CA PHE A 270 21.74 -0.43 3.85
C PHE A 270 23.22 -0.46 3.46
N ALA A 271 23.67 0.44 2.58
CA ALA A 271 25.09 0.55 2.23
C ALA A 271 25.92 1.14 3.38
N GLU A 272 25.40 2.12 4.13
CA GLU A 272 26.06 2.63 5.33
C GLU A 272 26.25 1.52 6.37
N LEU A 273 25.21 0.79 6.71
CA LEU A 273 25.28 -0.29 7.69
C LEU A 273 26.17 -1.45 7.21
N ALA A 274 26.06 -1.86 5.94
CA ALA A 274 26.91 -2.89 5.35
C ALA A 274 28.39 -2.52 5.43
N SER A 275 28.74 -1.25 5.17
CA SER A 275 30.13 -0.76 5.23
C SER A 275 30.69 -0.79 6.64
N MET A 276 29.87 -0.46 7.64
CA MET A 276 30.24 -0.54 9.05
C MET A 276 30.38 -1.98 9.52
N GLU A 277 29.43 -2.85 9.17
CA GLU A 277 29.46 -4.27 9.56
C GLU A 277 30.65 -5.00 8.95
N GLN A 278 31.05 -4.65 7.72
CA GLN A 278 32.25 -5.17 7.09
C GLN A 278 33.56 -4.49 7.58
N GLY A 279 33.47 -3.37 8.30
CA GLY A 279 34.62 -2.65 8.81
C GLY A 279 35.43 -1.88 7.73
N VAL A 280 34.83 -1.55 6.59
CA VAL A 280 35.49 -0.83 5.48
C VAL A 280 35.37 0.70 5.57
N VAL A 281 34.64 1.18 6.59
CA VAL A 281 34.49 2.60 6.89
C VAL A 281 34.52 2.81 8.40
N ASN A 282 35.13 3.95 8.83
CA ASN A 282 35.02 4.42 10.20
C ASN A 282 33.94 5.52 10.27
N ARG A 283 33.12 5.51 11.31
CA ARG A 283 32.05 6.51 11.52
C ARG A 283 32.61 7.96 11.64
N ASP A 284 33.84 8.13 12.07
CA ASP A 284 34.51 9.43 12.15
C ASP A 284 35.00 9.95 10.79
N GLU A 285 34.84 9.14 9.72
CA GLU A 285 35.34 9.51 8.39
C GLU A 285 34.50 10.65 7.80
N ARG A 286 35.21 11.51 7.06
CA ARG A 286 34.61 12.65 6.35
C ARG A 286 34.84 12.53 4.85
N PHE A 287 33.88 13.04 4.08
CA PHE A 287 33.84 12.93 2.63
C PHE A 287 33.75 14.33 2.02
N TYR A 288 34.66 14.66 1.08
CA TYR A 288 34.60 15.92 0.35
C TYR A 288 33.80 15.75 -0.95
N CYS A 289 32.51 16.10 -0.90
CA CYS A 289 31.58 15.97 -2.02
C CYS A 289 31.69 17.19 -2.96
N ARG A 290 32.20 16.97 -4.15
CA ARG A 290 32.28 17.98 -5.23
C ARG A 290 31.04 18.02 -6.13
N GLY A 291 29.96 17.30 -5.77
CA GLY A 291 28.71 17.26 -6.51
C GLY A 291 28.51 16.03 -7.41
N TYR A 292 29.53 15.20 -7.59
CA TYR A 292 29.45 13.97 -8.38
C TYR A 292 30.53 12.97 -8.03
N TYR A 293 30.27 11.68 -8.33
CA TYR A 293 31.23 10.59 -8.29
C TYR A 293 31.56 10.15 -9.72
N ASP A 294 32.87 10.07 -10.07
CA ASP A 294 33.32 9.66 -11.39
C ASP A 294 33.71 8.18 -11.40
N TYR A 295 32.98 7.37 -12.16
CA TYR A 295 33.45 6.05 -12.59
C TYR A 295 34.35 6.12 -13.82
N SER A 296 33.98 7.02 -14.74
CA SER A 296 34.74 7.35 -15.95
C SER A 296 34.31 8.74 -16.44
N PRO A 297 34.98 9.34 -17.43
CA PRO A 297 34.54 10.60 -18.02
C PRO A 297 33.11 10.59 -18.57
N GLN A 298 32.62 9.41 -18.98
CA GLN A 298 31.27 9.21 -19.55
C GLN A 298 30.25 8.73 -18.53
N THR A 299 30.68 8.24 -17.35
CA THR A 299 29.78 7.64 -16.35
C THR A 299 29.96 8.34 -15.01
N ARG A 300 29.01 9.22 -14.67
CA ARG A 300 28.99 9.99 -13.43
C ARG A 300 27.69 9.77 -12.69
N ILE A 301 27.79 9.71 -11.36
CA ILE A 301 26.64 9.77 -10.47
C ILE A 301 26.63 11.15 -9.81
N HIS A 302 25.62 11.94 -10.09
CA HIS A 302 25.49 13.31 -9.61
C HIS A 302 24.74 13.39 -8.28
N CYS A 303 25.14 14.32 -7.43
CA CYS A 303 24.33 14.86 -6.35
C CYS A 303 23.47 16.02 -6.88
N ASP A 304 22.46 16.44 -6.13
CA ASP A 304 21.65 17.61 -6.49
C ASP A 304 22.48 18.89 -6.47
N TYR A 305 23.48 18.95 -5.57
CA TYR A 305 24.47 20.04 -5.46
C TYR A 305 25.74 19.54 -4.77
N PRO A 306 26.89 20.29 -4.82
CA PRO A 306 28.08 19.98 -4.05
C PRO A 306 27.83 20.17 -2.55
N HIS A 307 28.05 19.12 -1.74
CA HIS A 307 27.82 19.17 -0.28
C HIS A 307 29.07 19.63 0.50
N GLY A 308 30.23 19.72 -0.14
CA GLY A 308 31.50 20.06 0.54
C GLY A 308 31.98 18.94 1.48
N ASN A 309 32.45 19.30 2.64
CA ASN A 309 33.04 18.37 3.63
C ASN A 309 31.94 17.88 4.60
N ILE A 310 31.43 16.68 4.40
CA ILE A 310 30.38 16.07 5.22
C ILE A 310 30.89 14.92 6.07
N ALA A 311 30.33 14.74 7.25
CA ALA A 311 30.59 13.58 8.10
C ALA A 311 29.82 12.34 7.60
N PHE A 312 30.27 11.14 8.01
CA PHE A 312 29.57 9.89 7.74
C PHE A 312 28.10 9.98 8.17
N ASP A 313 27.82 10.41 9.38
CA ASP A 313 26.45 10.51 9.93
C ASP A 313 25.54 11.48 9.17
N ASP A 314 26.10 12.41 8.39
CA ASP A 314 25.33 13.38 7.61
C ASP A 314 25.05 12.94 6.17
N ILE A 315 25.50 11.75 5.75
CA ILE A 315 25.25 11.22 4.40
C ILE A 315 23.75 11.11 4.12
N LEU A 316 22.98 10.59 5.07
CA LEU A 316 21.51 10.49 4.93
C LEU A 316 20.82 11.85 5.02
N LYS A 317 21.33 12.77 5.83
CA LYS A 317 20.81 14.14 5.99
C LYS A 317 20.78 14.86 4.64
N TYR A 318 21.91 14.90 3.96
CA TYR A 318 22.06 15.55 2.66
C TYR A 318 21.72 14.63 1.49
N SER A 319 21.44 13.36 1.76
CA SER A 319 21.22 12.33 0.72
C SER A 319 22.36 12.26 -0.31
N CYS A 320 23.64 12.37 0.15
CA CYS A 320 24.81 12.52 -0.69
C CYS A 320 25.10 11.25 -1.51
N ASN A 321 24.99 11.35 -2.85
CA ASN A 321 25.30 10.25 -3.77
C ASN A 321 26.81 9.99 -3.84
N PHE A 322 27.65 11.05 -3.80
CA PHE A 322 29.10 10.91 -3.84
C PHE A 322 29.62 10.06 -2.68
N ALA A 323 29.24 10.41 -1.45
CA ALA A 323 29.75 9.72 -0.27
C ALA A 323 29.27 8.26 -0.22
N ILE A 324 27.97 8.01 -0.50
CA ILE A 324 27.45 6.64 -0.42
C ILE A 324 28.03 5.72 -1.51
N VAL A 325 28.27 6.22 -2.72
CA VAL A 325 28.95 5.45 -3.78
C VAL A 325 30.40 5.18 -3.40
N THR A 326 31.10 6.17 -2.83
CA THR A 326 32.47 6.00 -2.33
C THR A 326 32.55 4.88 -1.30
N ILE A 327 31.60 4.81 -0.38
CA ILE A 327 31.53 3.75 0.62
C ILE A 327 31.17 2.40 -0.02
N ALA A 328 30.15 2.36 -0.87
CA ALA A 328 29.67 1.14 -1.51
C ALA A 328 30.74 0.45 -2.36
N GLU A 329 31.62 1.23 -3.01
CA GLU A 329 32.72 0.68 -3.82
C GLU A 329 33.83 0.01 -2.98
N ARG A 330 33.88 0.27 -1.66
CA ARG A 330 34.80 -0.41 -0.72
C ARG A 330 34.23 -1.74 -0.21
N ILE A 331 32.89 -1.91 -0.23
CA ILE A 331 32.23 -3.13 0.24
C ILE A 331 32.55 -4.29 -0.72
N ASP A 332 32.87 -5.47 -0.18
CA ASP A 332 32.99 -6.68 -1.00
C ASP A 332 31.68 -6.99 -1.74
N ARG A 333 31.78 -7.37 -3.02
CA ARG A 333 30.61 -7.60 -3.87
C ARG A 333 29.69 -8.69 -3.34
N LYS A 334 30.27 -9.81 -2.87
CA LYS A 334 29.50 -10.93 -2.36
C LYS A 334 28.87 -10.59 -1.03
N PHE A 335 29.61 -9.90 -0.15
CA PHE A 335 29.08 -9.45 1.13
C PHE A 335 27.89 -8.51 0.92
N PHE A 336 28.00 -7.51 0.04
CA PHE A 336 26.90 -6.57 -0.22
C PHE A 336 25.69 -7.25 -0.85
N TYR A 337 25.91 -8.20 -1.77
CA TYR A 337 24.85 -9.02 -2.34
C TYR A 337 24.09 -9.80 -1.26
N ASP A 338 24.80 -10.55 -0.42
CA ASP A 338 24.22 -11.36 0.65
C ASP A 338 23.53 -10.45 1.70
N TYR A 339 24.13 -9.29 1.97
CA TYR A 339 23.56 -8.31 2.90
C TYR A 339 22.19 -7.81 2.46
N LEU A 340 22.03 -7.39 1.22
CA LEU A 340 20.73 -6.97 0.70
C LEU A 340 19.72 -8.12 0.64
N LYS A 341 20.16 -9.33 0.34
CA LYS A 341 19.33 -10.55 0.40
C LYS A 341 18.76 -10.81 1.80
N LYS A 342 19.54 -10.62 2.86
CA LYS A 342 19.06 -10.77 4.25
C LYS A 342 17.84 -9.89 4.52
N PHE A 343 17.78 -8.67 3.95
CA PHE A 343 16.65 -7.76 4.08
C PHE A 343 15.45 -8.11 3.18
N GLY A 344 15.55 -9.13 2.32
CA GLY A 344 14.46 -9.65 1.50
C GLY A 344 14.36 -9.04 0.10
N PHE A 345 15.37 -8.29 -0.36
CA PHE A 345 15.34 -7.77 -1.72
C PHE A 345 15.43 -8.89 -2.76
N GLY A 346 14.54 -8.85 -3.75
CA GLY A 346 14.40 -9.88 -4.79
C GLY A 346 13.60 -11.11 -4.35
N GLU A 347 12.94 -11.07 -3.21
CA GLU A 347 12.09 -12.15 -2.67
C GLU A 347 10.68 -11.62 -2.40
N LYS A 348 9.67 -12.49 -2.50
CA LYS A 348 8.32 -12.15 -2.05
C LYS A 348 8.31 -11.91 -0.55
N THR A 349 7.52 -10.96 -0.09
CA THR A 349 7.40 -10.68 1.35
C THR A 349 6.51 -11.68 2.07
N HIS A 350 5.70 -12.42 1.30
CA HIS A 350 4.72 -13.38 1.83
C HIS A 350 3.76 -12.74 2.85
N VAL A 351 3.41 -11.47 2.63
CA VAL A 351 2.48 -10.71 3.48
C VAL A 351 1.10 -11.36 3.64
N GLY A 352 0.78 -12.24 2.75
CA GLY A 352 -0.34 -13.16 2.73
C GLY A 352 -0.09 -14.19 1.65
N PRO A 353 -0.85 -15.26 1.56
CA PRO A 353 -0.70 -16.27 0.51
C PRO A 353 -1.21 -15.75 -0.86
N TYR A 354 -0.97 -14.47 -1.15
CA TYR A 354 -1.38 -13.86 -2.43
C TYR A 354 -0.62 -14.49 -3.60
N LYS A 355 -1.36 -15.07 -4.54
CA LYS A 355 -0.78 -15.71 -5.73
C LYS A 355 -0.02 -14.72 -6.62
N ASN A 356 -0.43 -13.46 -6.62
CA ASN A 356 0.02 -12.42 -7.55
C ASN A 356 1.08 -11.46 -6.95
N GLU A 357 1.65 -11.76 -5.79
CA GLU A 357 2.73 -10.95 -5.22
C GLU A 357 3.98 -11.05 -6.09
N TRP A 358 4.60 -9.91 -6.37
CA TRP A 358 5.83 -9.81 -7.16
C TRP A 358 7.06 -9.81 -6.25
N SER A 359 8.15 -10.45 -6.74
CA SER A 359 9.44 -10.49 -6.05
C SER A 359 10.34 -9.29 -6.36
N GLY A 360 9.92 -8.38 -7.24
CA GLY A 360 10.81 -7.36 -7.78
C GLY A 360 11.90 -7.93 -8.67
N ILE A 361 12.91 -7.12 -8.97
CA ILE A 361 14.10 -7.51 -9.73
C ILE A 361 15.33 -7.21 -8.88
N TYR A 362 16.06 -8.21 -8.49
CA TYR A 362 17.38 -8.14 -7.87
C TYR A 362 18.26 -9.19 -8.56
N HIS A 363 19.18 -8.72 -9.38
CA HIS A 363 19.99 -9.58 -10.21
C HIS A 363 20.97 -10.43 -9.39
N ASP A 364 21.17 -11.68 -9.80
CA ASP A 364 22.18 -12.55 -9.24
C ASP A 364 23.57 -11.93 -9.35
N LEU A 365 24.46 -12.24 -8.40
CA LEU A 365 25.77 -11.66 -8.28
C LEU A 365 26.62 -11.79 -9.57
N ASN A 366 26.47 -12.86 -10.33
CA ASN A 366 27.16 -13.10 -11.60
C ASN A 366 26.74 -12.14 -12.73
N LYS A 367 25.58 -11.49 -12.60
CA LYS A 367 25.06 -10.47 -13.53
C LYS A 367 25.46 -9.07 -13.14
N TRP A 368 26.10 -8.88 -11.96
CA TRP A 368 26.54 -7.56 -11.53
C TRP A 368 27.69 -7.06 -12.41
N HIS A 369 27.54 -5.85 -12.91
CA HIS A 369 28.57 -5.15 -13.65
C HIS A 369 29.45 -4.27 -12.73
N ARG A 370 30.41 -3.58 -13.30
CA ARG A 370 31.39 -2.74 -12.59
C ARG A 370 30.75 -1.68 -11.67
N PHE A 371 29.58 -1.16 -12.04
CA PHE A 371 28.91 -0.05 -11.36
C PHE A 371 27.79 -0.50 -10.42
N SER A 372 27.47 -1.79 -10.38
CA SER A 372 26.29 -2.31 -9.66
C SER A 372 26.27 -1.93 -8.18
N ARG A 373 27.41 -1.94 -7.47
CA ARG A 373 27.48 -1.55 -6.05
C ARG A 373 27.00 -0.12 -5.82
N GLY A 374 27.55 0.82 -6.57
CA GLY A 374 27.18 2.22 -6.43
C GLY A 374 25.74 2.49 -6.86
N TYR A 375 25.25 1.86 -7.95
CA TYR A 375 23.86 2.00 -8.38
C TYR A 375 22.89 1.39 -7.38
N LEU A 376 23.17 0.22 -6.83
CA LEU A 376 22.37 -0.39 -5.76
C LEU A 376 22.34 0.47 -4.50
N ALA A 377 23.46 1.07 -4.11
CA ALA A 377 23.53 1.93 -2.94
C ALA A 377 22.68 3.20 -3.06
N ILE A 378 22.44 3.68 -4.28
CA ILE A 378 21.56 4.83 -4.53
C ILE A 378 20.15 4.41 -4.99
N GLY A 379 19.86 3.10 -5.01
CA GLY A 379 18.53 2.55 -5.28
C GLY A 379 18.15 2.43 -6.76
N TYR A 380 19.15 2.24 -7.62
CA TYR A 380 19.00 1.81 -9.00
C TYR A 380 19.65 0.42 -9.17
N ASP A 381 19.59 -0.19 -10.34
CA ASP A 381 20.03 -1.58 -10.60
C ASP A 381 19.24 -2.66 -9.82
N LEU A 382 18.12 -2.27 -9.19
CA LEU A 382 17.10 -3.16 -8.65
C LEU A 382 15.73 -2.49 -8.79
N SER A 383 14.67 -3.28 -8.87
CA SER A 383 13.31 -2.79 -8.68
C SER A 383 12.60 -3.61 -7.61
N VAL A 384 11.82 -2.95 -6.78
CA VAL A 384 11.24 -3.55 -5.58
C VAL A 384 9.77 -3.16 -5.44
N THR A 385 8.98 -4.00 -4.77
CA THR A 385 7.63 -3.59 -4.38
C THR A 385 7.66 -2.63 -3.20
N PRO A 386 6.66 -1.75 -3.03
CA PRO A 386 6.53 -0.93 -1.82
C PRO A 386 6.55 -1.77 -0.54
N MET A 387 5.95 -2.97 -0.57
CA MET A 387 5.93 -3.89 0.55
C MET A 387 7.33 -4.40 0.91
N GLN A 388 8.19 -4.66 -0.08
CA GLN A 388 9.59 -5.04 0.18
C GLN A 388 10.35 -3.91 0.88
N ILE A 389 10.14 -2.65 0.50
CA ILE A 389 10.76 -1.52 1.21
C ILE A 389 10.22 -1.44 2.64
N ALA A 390 8.90 -1.49 2.84
CA ALA A 390 8.30 -1.46 4.17
C ALA A 390 8.86 -2.57 5.06
N SER A 391 8.93 -3.80 4.56
CA SER A 391 9.49 -4.97 5.26
C SER A 391 10.97 -4.80 5.60
N SER A 392 11.78 -4.28 4.66
CA SER A 392 13.23 -4.13 4.85
C SER A 392 13.62 -3.10 5.91
N TYR A 393 12.73 -2.15 6.23
CA TYR A 393 12.97 -1.15 7.27
C TYR A 393 12.67 -1.66 8.68
N LEU A 394 11.85 -2.70 8.84
CA LEU A 394 11.51 -3.22 10.18
C LEU A 394 12.75 -3.65 10.98
N PRO A 395 13.73 -4.39 10.43
CA PRO A 395 14.95 -4.75 11.16
C PRO A 395 15.78 -3.53 11.61
N LEU A 396 15.71 -2.43 10.86
CA LEU A 396 16.40 -1.19 11.21
C LEU A 396 15.80 -0.55 12.47
N LEU A 397 14.53 -0.84 12.76
CA LEU A 397 13.74 -0.18 13.79
C LEU A 397 13.54 -1.05 15.05
N ASN A 398 13.56 -2.39 14.93
CA ASN A 398 13.14 -3.32 16.00
C ASN A 398 14.29 -4.10 16.68
N GLY A 399 15.52 -3.61 16.59
CA GLY A 399 16.68 -4.29 17.18
C GLY A 399 17.30 -5.37 16.30
N GLY A 400 17.05 -5.34 15.00
CA GLY A 400 17.72 -6.19 14.01
C GLY A 400 16.94 -7.44 13.58
N TYR A 401 15.66 -7.52 13.88
CA TYR A 401 14.85 -8.69 13.57
C TYR A 401 14.07 -8.51 12.25
N LYS A 402 14.27 -9.42 11.31
CA LYS A 402 13.36 -9.63 10.19
C LYS A 402 12.09 -10.30 10.74
N VAL A 403 10.97 -9.63 10.61
CA VAL A 403 9.65 -10.13 11.02
C VAL A 403 8.77 -10.28 9.78
N PRO A 404 8.06 -11.39 9.61
CA PRO A 404 7.18 -11.58 8.47
C PRO A 404 6.02 -10.58 8.54
N MET A 405 5.86 -9.77 7.49
CA MET A 405 4.68 -8.92 7.38
C MET A 405 3.43 -9.77 7.11
N HIS A 406 2.31 -9.39 7.70
CA HIS A 406 1.07 -10.15 7.57
C HIS A 406 -0.16 -9.25 7.74
N VAL A 407 -1.26 -9.65 7.11
CA VAL A 407 -2.54 -8.94 7.15
C VAL A 407 -3.63 -9.75 7.83
N VAL A 408 -3.46 -11.08 7.96
CA VAL A 408 -4.40 -11.95 8.66
C VAL A 408 -3.80 -12.36 10.01
N ASP A 409 -4.52 -12.04 11.08
CA ASP A 409 -4.13 -12.40 12.44
C ASP A 409 -4.59 -13.83 12.80
N SER A 410 -5.86 -14.14 12.51
CA SER A 410 -6.45 -15.41 12.94
C SER A 410 -7.66 -15.80 12.10
N ILE A 411 -8.00 -17.09 12.23
CA ILE A 411 -9.26 -17.66 11.79
C ILE A 411 -10.18 -17.77 13.02
N TYR A 412 -11.46 -17.37 12.87
CA TYR A 412 -12.47 -17.48 13.90
C TYR A 412 -13.52 -18.51 13.50
N SER A 413 -13.79 -19.48 14.37
CA SER A 413 -14.72 -20.57 14.09
C SER A 413 -15.33 -21.10 15.38
N GLY A 414 -16.68 -21.15 15.45
CA GLY A 414 -17.38 -21.76 16.57
C GLY A 414 -17.11 -21.12 17.95
N GLY A 415 -16.75 -19.84 18.00
CA GLY A 415 -16.38 -19.14 19.21
C GLY A 415 -14.88 -19.21 19.55
N GLU A 416 -14.08 -19.95 18.78
CA GLU A 416 -12.65 -20.10 19.00
C GLU A 416 -11.82 -19.27 18.00
N LYS A 417 -10.76 -18.64 18.51
CA LYS A 417 -9.78 -17.90 17.73
C LYS A 417 -8.53 -18.76 17.49
N ILE A 418 -8.27 -19.11 16.23
CA ILE A 418 -7.07 -19.87 15.83
C ILE A 418 -6.06 -18.88 15.27
N SER A 419 -5.02 -18.56 16.04
CA SER A 419 -3.96 -17.65 15.62
C SER A 419 -3.13 -18.26 14.46
N LEU A 420 -2.92 -17.46 13.43
CA LEU A 420 -2.00 -17.76 12.33
C LEU A 420 -0.61 -17.16 12.59
N THR A 421 -0.53 -16.12 13.41
CA THR A 421 0.69 -15.36 13.69
C THR A 421 1.66 -16.10 14.60
N ASN A 422 1.18 -17.03 15.43
CA ASN A 422 2.02 -17.88 16.29
C ASN A 422 3.05 -18.74 15.51
N ARG A 423 2.86 -18.91 14.20
CA ARG A 423 3.78 -19.66 13.32
C ARG A 423 4.82 -18.77 12.66
N LEU A 424 4.70 -17.45 12.77
CA LEU A 424 5.62 -16.50 12.19
C LEU A 424 6.90 -16.44 13.04
N LYS A 425 8.04 -16.73 12.41
CA LYS A 425 9.33 -16.73 13.08
C LYS A 425 10.04 -15.41 12.85
N LYS A 426 10.51 -14.80 13.95
CA LYS A 426 11.43 -13.67 13.91
C LYS A 426 12.86 -14.19 13.70
N GLU A 427 13.61 -13.58 12.81
CA GLU A 427 15.01 -13.91 12.53
C GLU A 427 15.87 -12.68 12.75
N ARG A 428 16.92 -12.78 13.58
CA ARG A 428 17.90 -11.69 13.72
C ARG A 428 18.81 -11.67 12.50
N ILE A 429 18.75 -10.61 11.71
CA ILE A 429 19.55 -10.47 10.49
C ILE A 429 20.69 -9.44 10.63
N ILE A 430 20.59 -8.50 11.57
CA ILE A 430 21.65 -7.60 11.98
C ILE A 430 21.73 -7.54 13.50
N GLU A 431 22.91 -7.22 14.02
CA GLU A 431 23.10 -7.03 15.48
C GLU A 431 22.36 -5.79 15.97
N SER A 432 21.91 -5.82 17.23
CA SER A 432 21.11 -4.74 17.84
C SER A 432 21.81 -3.38 17.78
N GLN A 433 23.12 -3.33 17.90
CA GLN A 433 23.90 -2.11 17.77
C GLN A 433 23.72 -1.44 16.39
N TYR A 434 23.67 -2.21 15.29
CA TYR A 434 23.45 -1.65 13.94
C TYR A 434 22.04 -1.13 13.75
N SER A 435 21.04 -1.75 14.39
CA SER A 435 19.68 -1.21 14.42
C SER A 435 19.62 0.13 15.19
N GLN A 436 20.34 0.23 16.32
CA GLN A 436 20.46 1.51 17.06
C GLN A 436 21.13 2.58 16.22
N ILE A 437 22.25 2.25 15.56
CA ILE A 437 22.94 3.17 14.64
C ILE A 437 22.03 3.57 13.49
N ALA A 438 21.29 2.62 12.90
CA ALA A 438 20.32 2.90 11.84
C ALA A 438 19.31 3.96 12.26
N ARG A 439 18.75 3.87 13.46
CA ARG A 439 17.80 4.86 13.98
C ARG A 439 18.43 6.25 14.12
N VAL A 440 19.67 6.32 14.62
CA VAL A 440 20.42 7.60 14.71
C VAL A 440 20.65 8.20 13.32
N LEU A 441 21.10 7.41 12.34
CA LEU A 441 21.31 7.86 10.97
C LEU A 441 20.00 8.27 10.28
N LEU A 442 18.92 7.50 10.49
CA LEU A 442 17.59 7.82 9.95
C LEU A 442 17.00 9.07 10.62
N ARG A 443 17.33 9.35 11.90
CA ARG A 443 16.97 10.61 12.54
C ARG A 443 17.57 11.81 11.82
N LYS A 444 18.86 11.72 11.43
CA LYS A 444 19.51 12.74 10.60
C LYS A 444 18.76 13.00 9.28
N GLY A 445 18.13 11.98 8.71
CA GLY A 445 17.33 12.08 7.49
C GLY A 445 16.06 12.93 7.60
N VAL A 446 15.60 13.25 8.82
CA VAL A 446 14.40 14.07 9.11
C VAL A 446 14.67 15.30 9.99
N GLU A 447 15.91 15.52 10.40
CA GLU A 447 16.31 16.74 11.12
C GLU A 447 16.16 17.99 10.24
N ALA A 448 16.26 19.16 10.88
CA ALA A 448 16.29 20.42 10.19
C ALA A 448 17.40 20.47 9.12
N GLY A 449 17.08 20.99 7.94
CA GLY A 449 17.98 21.04 6.80
C GLY A 449 18.16 19.71 6.04
N SER A 450 17.46 18.64 6.44
CA SER A 450 17.45 17.38 5.71
C SER A 450 16.38 17.34 4.62
N THR A 451 16.49 16.34 3.73
CA THR A 451 15.49 16.11 2.67
C THR A 451 14.14 15.65 3.22
N GLY A 452 14.12 15.06 4.42
CA GLY A 452 12.91 14.52 5.08
C GLY A 452 12.30 15.44 6.15
N PHE A 453 12.78 16.64 6.31
CA PHE A 453 12.42 17.57 7.38
C PHE A 453 10.90 17.71 7.62
N ARG A 454 10.09 17.71 6.56
CA ARG A 454 8.62 17.84 6.69
C ARG A 454 7.91 16.61 7.25
N ALA A 455 8.61 15.49 7.46
CA ALA A 455 8.08 14.34 8.19
C ALA A 455 8.17 14.51 9.71
N ASN A 456 8.95 15.48 10.19
CA ASN A 456 9.15 15.69 11.62
C ASN A 456 7.84 16.12 12.29
N LEU A 457 7.61 15.62 13.51
CA LEU A 457 6.43 15.91 14.33
C LEU A 457 6.85 16.68 15.58
N LEU A 458 5.94 17.47 16.15
CA LEU A 458 6.26 18.32 17.30
C LEU A 458 6.48 17.55 18.60
N ASN A 459 5.73 16.45 18.80
CA ASN A 459 5.65 15.77 20.08
C ASN A 459 6.31 14.37 20.10
N ILE A 460 6.75 13.87 18.96
CA ILE A 460 7.35 12.56 18.83
C ILE A 460 8.50 12.61 17.83
N ASP A 461 9.65 12.10 18.22
CA ASP A 461 10.79 11.99 17.33
C ASP A 461 10.56 10.91 16.27
N VAL A 462 10.63 11.33 15.01
CA VAL A 462 10.50 10.48 13.84
C VAL A 462 11.88 10.11 13.31
N VAL A 463 12.00 8.92 12.76
CA VAL A 463 13.16 8.48 11.97
C VAL A 463 12.71 8.12 10.56
N GLY A 464 13.50 8.42 9.55
CA GLY A 464 13.11 8.05 8.19
C GLY A 464 14.00 8.58 7.09
N LYS A 465 13.68 8.17 5.87
CA LYS A 465 14.42 8.54 4.67
C LYS A 465 13.51 8.80 3.49
N THR A 466 13.80 9.88 2.78
CA THR A 466 13.20 10.20 1.48
C THR A 466 13.92 9.45 0.36
N GLY A 467 13.17 9.01 -0.64
CA GLY A 467 13.66 8.54 -1.92
C GLY A 467 12.95 9.30 -3.04
N THR A 468 13.72 9.82 -3.99
CA THR A 468 13.17 10.36 -5.23
C THR A 468 13.89 9.64 -6.36
N ALA A 469 13.19 8.74 -7.04
CA ALA A 469 13.70 8.09 -8.24
C ALA A 469 13.10 8.76 -9.47
N ILE A 470 13.91 8.86 -10.52
CA ILE A 470 13.53 9.47 -11.79
C ILE A 470 13.79 8.43 -12.88
N THR A 471 12.76 8.13 -13.65
CA THR A 471 12.84 7.28 -14.84
C THR A 471 12.35 8.06 -16.06
N GLU A 472 12.61 7.54 -17.23
CA GLU A 472 12.06 8.07 -18.47
C GLU A 472 10.98 7.12 -18.98
N VAL A 473 9.84 7.65 -19.32
CA VAL A 473 8.71 6.92 -19.90
C VAL A 473 8.30 7.57 -21.22
N ILE A 474 7.92 6.76 -22.20
CA ILE A 474 7.36 7.23 -23.46
C ILE A 474 5.85 7.13 -23.35
N ARG A 475 5.17 8.30 -23.30
CA ARG A 475 3.71 8.39 -23.29
C ARG A 475 3.25 8.84 -24.67
N GLY A 476 2.60 7.96 -25.42
CA GLY A 476 2.11 8.23 -26.77
C GLY A 476 2.67 7.27 -27.82
N GLY A 477 2.62 7.67 -29.09
CA GLY A 477 3.13 6.86 -30.20
C GLY A 477 4.66 6.76 -30.25
N ALA A 478 5.19 5.97 -31.19
CA ALA A 478 6.62 5.69 -31.34
C ALA A 478 7.51 6.93 -31.50
N ASP A 479 6.95 8.06 -31.95
CA ASP A 479 7.65 9.33 -32.16
C ASP A 479 7.61 10.27 -30.93
N SER A 480 6.99 9.85 -29.83
CA SER A 480 6.90 10.67 -28.61
C SER A 480 8.25 10.74 -27.90
N LYS A 481 8.61 11.95 -27.41
CA LYS A 481 9.83 12.13 -26.62
C LYS A 481 9.67 11.50 -25.22
N PRO A 482 10.74 10.92 -24.67
CA PRO A 482 10.73 10.45 -23.30
C PRO A 482 10.41 11.59 -22.32
N GLU A 483 9.50 11.32 -21.39
CA GLU A 483 9.14 12.21 -20.30
C GLU A 483 9.69 11.69 -18.99
N LYS A 484 10.09 12.59 -18.08
CA LYS A 484 10.56 12.19 -16.75
C LYS A 484 9.38 11.75 -15.91
N TYR A 485 9.49 10.56 -15.35
CA TYR A 485 8.55 9.96 -14.41
C TYR A 485 9.17 9.92 -13.02
N TYR A 486 8.46 10.45 -12.04
CA TYR A 486 8.97 10.62 -10.68
C TYR A 486 8.31 9.66 -9.71
N GLN A 487 9.13 8.99 -8.90
CA GLN A 487 8.68 8.14 -7.80
C GLN A 487 9.14 8.79 -6.48
N SER A 488 8.21 9.33 -5.74
CA SER A 488 8.44 10.09 -4.51
C SER A 488 8.10 9.23 -3.31
N ILE A 489 9.11 8.79 -2.56
CA ILE A 489 9.01 7.81 -1.49
C ILE A 489 9.43 8.46 -0.16
N PHE A 490 8.72 8.14 0.91
CA PHE A 490 9.21 8.29 2.27
C PHE A 490 8.92 7.02 3.05
N VAL A 491 9.90 6.53 3.78
CA VAL A 491 9.75 5.42 4.72
C VAL A 491 10.41 5.79 6.03
N GLY A 492 9.69 5.55 7.13
CA GLY A 492 10.17 5.90 8.46
C GLY A 492 9.30 5.32 9.55
N GLY A 493 9.64 5.64 10.80
CA GLY A 493 8.89 5.15 11.96
C GLY A 493 9.02 6.07 13.16
N PHE A 494 8.27 5.77 14.20
CA PHE A 494 8.25 6.51 15.46
C PHE A 494 7.77 5.61 16.62
N PRO A 495 8.09 6.00 17.90
CA PRO A 495 9.08 6.99 18.34
C PRO A 495 10.52 6.56 18.02
N LEU A 496 11.50 7.49 18.08
CA LEU A 496 12.92 7.22 17.83
C LEU A 496 13.51 6.13 18.74
N GLU A 497 13.27 6.24 20.05
CA GLU A 497 13.90 5.36 21.05
C GLU A 497 13.41 3.92 20.95
N ASN A 498 12.11 3.73 20.75
CA ASN A 498 11.47 2.42 20.66
C ASN A 498 10.37 2.45 19.59
N PRO A 499 10.74 2.39 18.31
CA PRO A 499 9.76 2.49 17.22
C PRO A 499 8.68 1.41 17.33
N LYS A 500 7.42 1.85 17.29
CA LYS A 500 6.24 0.99 17.32
C LYS A 500 5.55 0.93 15.97
N VAL A 501 5.59 2.03 15.23
CA VAL A 501 4.92 2.15 13.94
C VAL A 501 5.95 2.48 12.86
N SER A 502 5.88 1.76 11.75
CA SER A 502 6.56 2.08 10.50
C SER A 502 5.54 2.47 9.44
N ILE A 503 5.86 3.52 8.68
CA ILE A 503 5.00 4.03 7.60
C ILE A 503 5.82 4.15 6.34
N LEU A 504 5.28 3.63 5.24
CA LEU A 504 5.76 3.88 3.88
C LEU A 504 4.73 4.69 3.10
N VAL A 505 5.20 5.75 2.45
CA VAL A 505 4.43 6.59 1.52
C VAL A 505 5.12 6.59 0.17
N LEU A 506 4.38 6.26 -0.88
CA LEU A 506 4.82 6.37 -2.28
C LEU A 506 3.79 7.18 -3.05
N LEU A 507 4.25 8.17 -3.81
CA LEU A 507 3.48 8.91 -4.78
C LEU A 507 4.20 8.84 -6.14
N GLU A 508 3.51 8.38 -7.16
CA GLU A 508 4.06 8.24 -8.50
C GLU A 508 3.58 9.38 -9.38
N ASP A 509 4.54 10.03 -10.01
CA ASP A 509 4.37 11.16 -10.94
C ASP A 509 3.46 12.29 -10.42
N PRO A 510 3.68 12.79 -9.18
CA PRO A 510 2.90 13.90 -8.65
C PRO A 510 3.14 15.16 -9.48
N GLN A 511 2.06 15.95 -9.72
CA GLN A 511 2.07 17.11 -10.57
C GLN A 511 2.18 18.43 -9.77
N GLY A 512 2.55 19.50 -10.47
CA GLY A 512 2.65 20.85 -9.91
C GLY A 512 4.09 21.31 -9.64
N SER A 513 4.27 22.61 -9.46
CA SER A 513 5.57 23.23 -9.21
C SER A 513 6.17 22.73 -7.90
N GLY A 514 7.36 22.13 -7.98
CA GLY A 514 8.07 21.57 -6.83
C GLY A 514 7.46 20.31 -6.23
N ALA A 515 6.38 19.76 -6.80
CA ALA A 515 5.67 18.59 -6.27
C ALA A 515 6.42 17.25 -6.48
N ARG A 516 7.52 17.23 -7.22
CA ARG A 516 8.19 15.99 -7.65
C ARG A 516 9.22 15.45 -6.64
N ALA A 517 9.64 16.25 -5.68
CA ALA A 517 10.58 15.81 -4.65
C ALA A 517 9.82 15.16 -3.47
N ALA A 518 10.26 13.98 -3.02
CA ALA A 518 9.63 13.24 -1.92
C ALA A 518 9.48 14.07 -0.64
N GLY A 519 10.48 14.92 -0.32
CA GLY A 519 10.43 15.84 0.81
C GLY A 519 9.35 16.94 0.72
N ARG A 520 8.64 17.07 -0.42
CA ARG A 520 7.56 18.05 -0.62
C ARG A 520 6.19 17.42 -0.79
N VAL A 521 6.11 16.12 -1.02
CA VAL A 521 4.82 15.43 -1.23
C VAL A 521 4.65 14.22 -0.33
N ALA A 522 5.63 13.32 -0.23
CA ALA A 522 5.52 12.11 0.58
C ALA A 522 5.67 12.40 2.09
N THR A 523 6.62 13.29 2.48
CA THR A 523 6.83 13.63 3.89
C THR A 523 5.67 14.42 4.53
N PRO A 524 5.02 15.40 3.87
CA PRO A 524 3.81 16.02 4.43
C PRO A 524 2.67 15.03 4.62
N LEU A 525 2.43 14.14 3.64
CA LEU A 525 1.39 13.13 3.76
C LEU A 525 1.68 12.15 4.92
N PHE A 526 2.95 11.73 5.09
CA PHE A 526 3.36 10.98 6.26
C PHE A 526 3.00 11.73 7.56
N ALA A 527 3.40 13.00 7.68
CA ALA A 527 3.18 13.78 8.90
C ALA A 527 1.69 13.99 9.19
N GLN A 528 0.87 14.21 8.17
CA GLN A 528 -0.59 14.37 8.30
C GLN A 528 -1.25 13.11 8.84
N VAL A 529 -0.89 11.94 8.33
CA VAL A 529 -1.41 10.66 8.83
C VAL A 529 -0.85 10.37 10.23
N ALA A 530 0.47 10.47 10.41
CA ALA A 530 1.11 10.17 11.69
C ALA A 530 0.54 11.01 12.84
N SER A 531 0.30 12.31 12.62
CA SER A 531 -0.28 13.20 13.64
C SER A 531 -1.69 12.79 14.09
N GLN A 532 -2.47 12.13 13.22
CA GLN A 532 -3.81 11.65 13.55
C GLN A 532 -3.79 10.26 14.19
N ILE A 533 -2.86 9.38 13.78
CA ILE A 533 -2.82 8.02 14.34
C ILE A 533 -2.07 7.92 15.67
N ILE A 534 -1.14 8.84 15.97
CA ILE A 534 -0.40 8.87 17.22
C ILE A 534 -1.32 8.90 18.45
N PRO A 535 -2.23 9.87 18.59
CA PRO A 535 -3.15 9.90 19.74
C PRO A 535 -4.12 8.71 19.73
N TYR A 536 -4.53 8.25 18.55
CA TYR A 536 -5.41 7.09 18.43
C TYR A 536 -4.75 5.79 18.93
N LEU A 537 -3.43 5.66 18.77
CA LEU A 537 -2.65 4.51 19.24
C LEU A 537 -2.19 4.67 20.70
N GLY A 538 -2.53 5.76 21.36
CA GLY A 538 -2.14 6.06 22.74
C GLY A 538 -0.66 6.44 22.89
N PHE A 539 0.00 6.85 21.82
CA PHE A 539 1.35 7.43 21.90
C PHE A 539 1.21 8.93 22.24
N GLY A 540 1.75 9.36 23.34
CA GLY A 540 1.77 10.78 23.72
C GLY A 540 1.12 11.11 25.06
N ASP A 541 0.57 10.13 25.80
CA ASP A 541 0.08 10.31 27.16
C ASP A 541 1.20 10.32 28.23
N GLU A 542 2.45 10.03 27.84
CA GLU A 542 3.61 10.33 28.67
C GLU A 542 3.92 11.83 28.52
N GLU A 543 3.59 12.61 29.55
CA GLU A 543 3.88 14.01 29.78
C GLU A 543 4.17 14.80 28.50
N ILE A 544 3.23 15.66 28.09
CA ILE A 544 3.51 16.77 27.16
C ILE A 544 4.80 17.43 27.67
N LYS A 545 5.96 17.00 27.15
CA LYS A 545 7.18 17.77 27.31
C LYS A 545 6.86 19.11 26.65
N THR A 546 6.58 20.09 27.47
CA THR A 546 6.64 21.48 27.03
C THR A 546 8.06 21.67 26.53
N ILE A 547 8.23 21.51 25.21
CA ILE A 547 9.51 21.80 24.56
C ILE A 547 9.79 23.25 24.91
N ASN A 548 10.82 23.46 25.70
CA ASN A 548 11.26 24.82 25.99
C ASN A 548 11.53 25.48 24.64
N THR A 549 10.97 26.68 24.41
CA THR A 549 11.07 27.41 23.14
C THR A 549 12.53 27.49 22.65
N ASN A 550 13.49 27.52 23.58
CA ASN A 550 14.93 27.51 23.27
C ASN A 550 15.41 26.17 22.70
N GLU A 551 14.85 25.05 23.14
CA GLU A 551 15.19 23.69 22.63
C GLU A 551 14.62 23.48 21.22
N PHE A 552 13.44 23.99 20.92
CA PHE A 552 12.85 24.01 19.58
C PHE A 552 13.67 24.92 18.63
N LEU A 553 14.11 26.09 19.08
CA LEU A 553 14.90 27.01 18.28
C LEU A 553 16.31 26.49 17.98
N SER A 554 16.89 25.64 18.85
CA SER A 554 18.17 24.95 18.59
C SER A 554 18.09 23.94 17.45
N LEU A 555 16.87 23.54 17.04
CA LEU A 555 16.61 22.59 15.93
C LEU A 555 16.44 23.30 14.57
N ILE A 556 16.41 24.64 14.53
CA ILE A 556 16.23 25.43 13.31
C ILE A 556 17.60 25.81 12.74
N PRO A 557 17.93 25.52 11.47
CA PRO A 557 19.21 25.92 10.88
C PRO A 557 19.31 27.44 10.77
N THR A 558 20.44 27.99 11.18
CA THR A 558 20.72 29.44 11.15
C THR A 558 21.22 29.96 9.80
N GLU A 559 21.20 29.15 8.74
CA GLU A 559 21.72 29.55 7.43
C GLU A 559 20.61 30.04 6.50
N ASN A 560 20.67 31.34 6.15
CA ASN A 560 19.87 32.11 5.18
C ASN A 560 18.63 32.85 5.68
N ILE A 561 18.71 33.48 6.83
CA ILE A 561 17.72 34.48 7.22
C ILE A 561 18.37 35.86 7.10
N SER A 562 17.68 36.81 6.47
CA SER A 562 18.15 38.20 6.40
C SER A 562 18.42 38.72 7.82
N ALA A 563 19.63 39.16 8.07
CA ALA A 563 20.12 39.62 9.39
C ALA A 563 19.47 40.95 9.81
N THR A 564 18.14 41.00 9.89
CA THR A 564 17.40 42.19 10.31
C THR A 564 16.61 41.87 11.57
N ASN A 565 16.72 42.73 12.59
CA ASN A 565 15.89 42.64 13.79
C ASN A 565 14.47 43.22 13.56
N ILE A 566 13.95 43.04 12.34
CA ILE A 566 12.61 43.57 11.95
C ILE A 566 11.65 42.40 11.87
N MET A 567 10.49 42.54 12.55
CA MET A 567 9.43 41.55 12.56
C MET A 567 8.89 41.27 11.14
N PRO A 568 8.96 40.06 10.62
CA PRO A 568 8.37 39.72 9.32
C PRO A 568 6.83 39.65 9.38
N ASP A 569 6.17 39.62 8.22
CA ASP A 569 4.73 39.35 8.17
C ASP A 569 4.49 37.86 8.32
N LEU A 570 3.86 37.48 9.43
CA LEU A 570 3.57 36.09 9.76
C LEU A 570 2.11 35.70 9.43
N THR A 571 1.33 36.59 8.84
CA THR A 571 -0.11 36.38 8.61
C THR A 571 -0.34 35.13 7.73
N LYS A 572 -1.21 34.23 8.16
CA LYS A 572 -1.57 32.98 7.49
C LYS A 572 -0.43 31.95 7.35
N LEU A 573 0.72 32.18 7.93
CA LEU A 573 1.76 31.17 8.00
C LEU A 573 1.35 30.05 8.96
N SER A 574 1.79 28.83 8.68
CA SER A 574 1.76 27.76 9.67
C SER A 574 2.62 28.16 10.88
N LEU A 575 2.32 27.65 12.07
CA LEU A 575 3.17 27.90 13.24
C LEU A 575 4.65 27.62 12.93
N ARG A 576 4.94 26.55 12.20
CA ARG A 576 6.30 26.17 11.80
C ARG A 576 6.98 27.24 10.94
N ASP A 577 6.29 27.71 9.90
CA ASP A 577 6.87 28.68 8.98
C ASP A 577 7.07 30.03 9.69
N ALA A 578 6.11 30.43 10.54
CA ALA A 578 6.23 31.60 11.36
C ALA A 578 7.43 31.55 12.33
N LEU A 579 7.61 30.39 13.01
CA LEU A 579 8.77 30.20 13.90
C LEU A 579 10.10 30.19 13.15
N ASN A 580 10.14 29.64 11.92
CA ASN A 580 11.29 29.70 11.04
C ASN A 580 11.68 31.15 10.72
N ASP A 581 10.71 31.96 10.31
CA ASP A 581 10.92 33.35 9.89
C ASP A 581 11.40 34.25 11.02
N ILE A 582 11.00 33.95 12.27
CA ILE A 582 11.45 34.75 13.45
C ILE A 582 12.60 34.13 14.22
N SER A 583 13.10 32.96 13.84
CA SER A 583 14.13 32.21 14.59
C SER A 583 15.38 33.05 14.87
N PHE A 584 15.91 33.75 13.84
CA PHE A 584 17.06 34.64 13.97
C PHE A 584 16.79 35.79 14.93
N ILE A 585 15.61 36.43 14.83
CA ILE A 585 15.20 37.55 15.68
C ILE A 585 15.11 37.10 17.14
N VAL A 586 14.51 35.94 17.39
CA VAL A 586 14.35 35.38 18.74
C VAL A 586 15.70 35.05 19.36
N THR A 587 16.60 34.41 18.60
CA THR A 587 17.91 34.01 19.09
C THR A 587 18.81 35.23 19.40
N ASN A 588 18.87 36.20 18.49
CA ASN A 588 19.73 37.37 18.62
C ASN A 588 19.26 38.34 19.71
N ASN A 589 17.97 38.43 19.95
CA ASN A 589 17.39 39.38 20.90
C ASN A 589 16.93 38.74 22.21
N ASN A 590 17.23 37.45 22.43
CA ASN A 590 16.75 36.67 23.58
C ASN A 590 15.23 36.90 23.81
N ALA A 591 14.46 36.95 22.71
CA ALA A 591 13.04 37.25 22.74
C ALA A 591 12.24 36.05 23.25
N LYS A 592 11.19 36.33 24.03
CA LYS A 592 10.27 35.31 24.52
C LYS A 592 9.13 35.14 23.53
N ILE A 593 8.78 33.89 23.17
CA ILE A 593 7.63 33.58 22.33
C ILE A 593 6.49 33.09 23.21
N ILE A 594 5.30 33.60 22.96
CA ILE A 594 4.03 33.14 23.57
C ILE A 594 3.12 32.69 22.42
N ILE A 595 2.73 31.42 22.42
CA ILE A 595 1.85 30.83 21.41
C ILE A 595 0.52 30.51 22.08
N GLN A 596 -0.58 30.88 21.41
CA GLN A 596 -1.94 30.63 21.87
C GLN A 596 -2.79 30.12 20.71
N GLY A 597 -3.51 29.00 20.90
CA GLY A 597 -4.35 28.38 19.90
C GLY A 597 -3.59 27.37 19.01
N GLU A 598 -4.25 26.88 17.95
CA GLU A 598 -3.74 25.88 17.02
C GLU A 598 -4.05 26.27 15.56
N GLY A 599 -3.18 25.86 14.61
CA GLY A 599 -3.39 26.07 13.18
C GLY A 599 -2.46 27.10 12.55
N TYR A 600 -3.03 28.11 11.89
CA TYR A 600 -2.32 29.19 11.20
C TYR A 600 -2.30 30.46 12.01
N VAL A 601 -1.25 31.27 11.87
CA VAL A 601 -1.15 32.57 12.53
C VAL A 601 -2.26 33.48 12.01
N SER A 602 -3.20 33.80 12.90
CA SER A 602 -4.30 34.73 12.63
C SER A 602 -3.94 36.17 13.04
N GLU A 603 -3.21 36.30 14.15
CA GLU A 603 -2.73 37.56 14.68
C GLU A 603 -1.35 37.35 15.32
N PHE A 604 -0.52 38.39 15.30
CA PHE A 604 0.77 38.37 15.97
C PHE A 604 1.17 39.79 16.47
N SER A 605 2.02 39.80 17.46
CA SER A 605 2.53 41.04 18.04
C SER A 605 3.98 40.82 18.50
N PRO A 606 4.90 41.79 18.25
CA PRO A 606 4.73 43.05 17.54
C PRO A 606 4.32 42.90 16.08
N GLN A 607 3.75 43.93 15.47
CA GLN A 607 3.31 43.89 14.06
C GLN A 607 4.49 43.84 13.09
N ALA A 608 4.25 43.38 11.86
CA ALA A 608 5.22 43.39 10.79
C ALA A 608 5.89 44.76 10.62
N GLY A 609 7.20 44.75 10.38
CA GLY A 609 8.01 45.96 10.27
C GLY A 609 8.46 46.60 11.61
N SER A 610 8.01 46.07 12.76
CA SER A 610 8.47 46.52 14.07
C SER A 610 9.90 46.08 14.36
N VAL A 611 10.73 46.93 14.95
CA VAL A 611 12.07 46.55 15.41
C VAL A 611 11.96 45.79 16.73
N ILE A 612 12.56 44.59 16.77
CA ILE A 612 12.60 43.74 17.96
C ILE A 612 13.88 44.04 18.75
N THR A 613 13.71 44.31 20.02
CA THR A 613 14.80 44.63 20.96
C THR A 613 15.02 43.48 21.94
N ASN A 614 16.15 43.51 22.67
CA ASN A 614 16.49 42.48 23.66
C ASN A 614 15.36 42.28 24.69
N ASN A 615 15.07 41.00 24.98
CA ASN A 615 14.01 40.55 25.89
C ASN A 615 12.58 40.94 25.48
N SER A 616 12.37 41.25 24.21
CA SER A 616 11.00 41.46 23.68
C SER A 616 10.15 40.21 23.82
N THR A 617 8.82 40.39 23.87
CA THR A 617 7.88 39.28 23.85
C THR A 617 7.13 39.26 22.51
N ILE A 618 7.26 38.15 21.76
CA ILE A 618 6.52 37.91 20.52
C ILE A 618 5.33 37.03 20.87
N ARG A 619 4.13 37.45 20.47
CA ARG A 619 2.89 36.69 20.68
C ARG A 619 2.36 36.23 19.33
N LEU A 620 1.98 34.98 19.24
CA LEU A 620 1.34 34.36 18.06
C LEU A 620 -0.03 33.82 18.50
N LEU A 621 -1.09 34.30 17.87
CA LEU A 621 -2.42 33.73 18.00
C LEU A 621 -2.71 32.87 16.78
N LEU A 622 -3.02 31.61 17.02
CA LEU A 622 -3.31 30.62 15.98
C LEU A 622 -4.80 30.34 15.92
N GLN A 623 -5.31 30.13 14.71
CA GLN A 623 -6.67 29.67 14.46
C GLN A 623 -6.67 28.50 13.48
N PRO A 624 -7.58 27.51 13.65
CA PRO A 624 -7.76 26.47 12.66
C PRO A 624 -8.16 27.07 11.30
N PRO A 625 -7.84 26.41 10.17
CA PRO A 625 -8.27 26.87 8.87
C PRO A 625 -9.80 27.02 8.87
N LYS A 626 -10.30 28.17 8.43
CA LYS A 626 -11.75 28.35 8.23
C LYS A 626 -12.19 27.31 7.22
N ASN A 627 -13.18 26.48 7.58
CA ASN A 627 -13.85 25.60 6.63
C ASN A 627 -14.29 26.44 5.43
N ILE A 628 -13.72 26.19 4.28
CA ILE A 628 -14.27 26.69 3.03
C ILE A 628 -15.44 25.72 2.76
N ASP A 629 -16.62 26.11 3.24
CA ASP A 629 -17.86 25.55 2.73
C ASP A 629 -17.94 25.91 1.25
N LYS A 630 -17.59 24.93 0.38
CA LYS A 630 -18.31 24.62 -0.87
C LYS A 630 -17.60 23.50 -1.63
#